data_d69c9ed47e74db7795496addc64febdb
#
_entry.id   d69c9ed47e74db7795496addc64febdb
#
_cell.length_a   1.000
_cell.length_b   1.000
_cell.length_c   1.000
_cell.angle_alpha   90.00
_cell.angle_beta   90.00
_cell.angle_gamma   90.00
#
_symmetry.space_group_name_H-M   'P 1'
#
loop_
_entity.id
_entity.type
_entity.pdbx_description
1 polymer ?
#
loop_
_entity_poly.entity_id
_entity_poly.type
_entity_poly.pdbx_seq_one_letter_code
_entity_poly.pdbx_strand_id
1 'polypeptide(L)'
;SSFGYSQAVVGTWEQYKRETNNKLATRARFKDSVDFIGWYVNKTSKLLKIPKGDAYKQYLAYYKGWGDYKNYKKDKKAIIYAKSVKDLANTYRKQLTICQKNLNKNKYIIF
;
A
#
# COMPACT_ATOMS: atom_id res chain seq x y z
N SER A 1 12.61 12.65 5.76
CA SER A 1 11.76 12.93 4.61
C SER A 1 11.43 11.68 3.82
N SER A 2 10.43 11.77 2.97
CA SER A 2 10.02 10.66 2.11
C SER A 2 11.06 10.38 1.04
N PHE A 3 11.27 9.08 0.72
CA PHE A 3 12.29 8.68 -0.24
C PHE A 3 11.97 7.32 -0.85
N GLY A 4 12.40 7.12 -2.11
CA GLY A 4 12.35 5.84 -2.79
C GLY A 4 10.98 5.46 -3.34
N TYR A 5 10.85 4.20 -3.73
CA TYR A 5 9.63 3.69 -4.39
C TYR A 5 8.37 3.81 -3.54
N SER A 6 8.49 3.63 -2.22
CA SER A 6 7.34 3.69 -1.30
C SER A 6 7.08 5.08 -0.75
N GLN A 7 7.99 6.04 -0.96
CA GLN A 7 7.95 7.37 -0.35
C GLN A 7 7.90 7.30 1.19
N ALA A 8 8.54 6.30 1.77
CA ALA A 8 8.57 6.11 3.21
C ALA A 8 9.48 7.13 3.90
N VAL A 9 9.05 7.64 5.05
CA VAL A 9 9.89 8.50 5.88
C VAL A 9 10.86 7.66 6.71
N VAL A 10 11.97 8.27 7.13
CA VAL A 10 13.07 7.56 7.82
C VAL A 10 12.59 6.84 9.08
N GLY A 11 11.81 7.52 9.92
CA GLY A 11 11.35 6.93 11.19
C GLY A 11 10.53 5.68 11.01
N THR A 12 9.58 5.70 10.07
CA THR A 12 8.73 4.54 9.78
C THR A 12 9.53 3.42 9.13
N TRP A 13 10.48 3.75 8.27
CA TRP A 13 11.37 2.77 7.65
C TRP A 13 12.24 2.05 8.68
N GLU A 14 12.80 2.80 9.64
CA GLU A 14 13.60 2.22 10.71
C GLU A 14 12.76 1.30 11.60
N GLN A 15 11.51 1.67 11.88
CA GLN A 15 10.58 0.81 12.61
C GLN A 15 10.34 -0.50 11.86
N TYR A 16 10.11 -0.43 10.54
CA TYR A 16 9.95 -1.60 9.69
C TYR A 16 11.17 -2.53 9.77
N LYS A 17 12.36 -1.96 9.64
CA LYS A 17 13.61 -2.74 9.70
C LYS A 17 13.75 -3.46 11.04
N ARG A 18 13.42 -2.78 12.13
CA ARG A 18 13.50 -3.38 13.47
C ARG A 18 12.49 -4.51 13.64
N GLU A 19 11.24 -4.26 13.28
CA GLU A 19 10.15 -5.23 13.52
C GLU A 19 10.26 -6.46 12.65
N THR A 20 10.81 -6.33 11.44
CA THR A 20 10.97 -7.46 10.52
C THR A 20 12.38 -8.06 10.56
N ASN A 21 13.29 -7.48 11.34
CA ASN A 21 14.69 -7.86 11.40
C ASN A 21 15.39 -7.81 10.02
N ASN A 22 14.94 -6.92 9.14
CA ASN A 22 15.49 -6.75 7.80
C ASN A 22 16.45 -5.56 7.79
N LYS A 23 17.64 -5.76 8.39
CA LYS A 23 18.60 -4.69 8.66
C LYS A 23 19.20 -4.07 7.40
N LEU A 24 19.25 -4.82 6.30
CA LEU A 24 19.89 -4.36 5.05
C LEU A 24 18.88 -3.78 4.06
N ALA A 25 17.60 -3.70 4.42
CA ALA A 25 16.58 -3.15 3.55
C ALA A 25 16.85 -1.66 3.26
N THR A 26 16.67 -1.26 2.02
CA THR A 26 16.87 0.12 1.58
C THR A 26 15.65 0.63 0.82
N ARG A 27 15.28 1.88 1.08
CA ARG A 27 14.15 2.55 0.41
C ARG A 27 14.36 2.70 -1.10
N ALA A 28 15.58 2.57 -1.57
CA ALA A 28 15.93 2.67 -2.99
C ALA A 28 15.72 1.34 -3.75
N ARG A 29 15.49 0.22 -3.06
CA ARG A 29 15.30 -1.08 -3.68
C ARG A 29 13.80 -1.37 -3.78
N PHE A 30 13.34 -1.69 -4.99
CA PHE A 30 11.92 -1.94 -5.25
C PHE A 30 11.35 -3.08 -4.40
N LYS A 31 12.06 -4.19 -4.32
CA LYS A 31 11.65 -5.36 -3.52
C LYS A 31 11.44 -4.98 -2.05
N ASP A 32 12.36 -4.22 -1.48
CA ASP A 32 12.27 -3.80 -0.08
C ASP A 32 11.09 -2.84 0.13
N SER A 33 10.83 -1.95 -0.82
CA SER A 33 9.71 -1.03 -0.75
C SER A 33 8.37 -1.74 -0.83
N VAL A 34 8.26 -2.77 -1.68
CA VAL A 34 7.03 -3.59 -1.78
C VAL A 34 6.78 -4.33 -0.49
N ASP A 35 7.81 -4.94 0.09
CA ASP A 35 7.71 -5.63 1.38
C ASP A 35 7.29 -4.67 2.49
N PHE A 36 7.87 -3.47 2.52
CA PHE A 36 7.52 -2.41 3.46
C PHE A 36 6.04 -2.04 3.36
N ILE A 37 5.53 -1.85 2.15
CA ILE A 37 4.11 -1.50 1.94
C ILE A 37 3.21 -2.61 2.49
N GLY A 38 3.54 -3.87 2.23
CA GLY A 38 2.79 -5.00 2.77
C GLY A 38 2.79 -5.01 4.30
N TRP A 39 3.95 -4.78 4.90
CA TRP A 39 4.08 -4.67 6.35
C TRP A 39 3.22 -3.51 6.90
N TYR A 40 3.28 -2.35 6.25
CA TYR A 40 2.54 -1.15 6.68
C TYR A 40 1.04 -1.37 6.60
N VAL A 41 0.55 -1.94 5.50
CA VAL A 41 -0.87 -2.25 5.31
C VAL A 41 -1.36 -3.23 6.38
N ASN A 42 -0.61 -4.27 6.64
CA ASN A 42 -0.94 -5.25 7.67
C ASN A 42 -1.02 -4.60 9.06
N LYS A 43 -0.03 -3.77 9.39
CA LYS A 43 0.00 -3.08 10.68
C LYS A 43 -1.13 -2.06 10.81
N THR A 44 -1.42 -1.31 9.73
CA THR A 44 -2.54 -0.38 9.68
C THR A 44 -3.86 -1.10 9.96
N SER A 45 -4.07 -2.26 9.35
CA SER A 45 -5.28 -3.06 9.58
C SER A 45 -5.43 -3.48 11.03
N LYS A 46 -4.34 -3.86 11.67
CA LYS A 46 -4.35 -4.25 13.07
C LYS A 46 -4.59 -3.07 14.01
N LEU A 47 -3.94 -1.94 13.76
CA LEU A 47 -4.00 -0.78 14.64
C LEU A 47 -5.30 0.01 14.48
N LEU A 48 -5.77 0.20 13.26
CA LEU A 48 -6.89 1.09 12.95
C LEU A 48 -8.16 0.34 12.54
N LYS A 49 -8.12 -0.99 12.50
CA LYS A 49 -9.26 -1.82 12.09
C LYS A 49 -9.75 -1.50 10.67
N ILE A 50 -8.81 -1.17 9.79
CA ILE A 50 -9.09 -0.89 8.38
C ILE A 50 -8.85 -2.17 7.58
N PRO A 51 -9.82 -2.61 6.75
CA PRO A 51 -9.59 -3.78 5.88
C PRO A 51 -8.41 -3.56 4.95
N LYS A 52 -7.62 -4.60 4.72
CA LYS A 52 -6.44 -4.53 3.84
C LYS A 52 -6.81 -4.13 2.41
N GLY A 53 -8.00 -4.50 1.95
CA GLY A 53 -8.47 -4.18 0.61
C GLY A 53 -9.10 -2.80 0.46
N ASP A 54 -9.23 -2.03 1.53
CA ASP A 54 -9.80 -0.69 1.49
C ASP A 54 -8.71 0.32 1.09
N ALA A 55 -8.51 0.47 -0.21
CA ALA A 55 -7.43 1.32 -0.75
C ALA A 55 -7.56 2.77 -0.31
N TYR A 56 -8.79 3.29 -0.21
CA TYR A 56 -9.05 4.66 0.19
C TYR A 56 -8.56 4.92 1.62
N LYS A 57 -9.00 4.11 2.56
CA LYS A 57 -8.63 4.28 3.96
C LYS A 57 -7.17 3.90 4.23
N GLN A 58 -6.66 2.88 3.56
CA GLN A 58 -5.25 2.51 3.68
C GLN A 58 -4.35 3.66 3.22
N TYR A 59 -4.68 4.30 2.10
CA TYR A 59 -3.91 5.43 1.64
C TYR A 59 -3.99 6.62 2.61
N LEU A 60 -5.17 6.90 3.15
CA LEU A 60 -5.31 7.98 4.14
C LEU A 60 -4.45 7.73 5.37
N ALA A 61 -4.43 6.49 5.86
CA ALA A 61 -3.57 6.13 6.99
C ALA A 61 -2.08 6.27 6.65
N TYR A 62 -1.71 5.95 5.43
CA TYR A 62 -0.34 6.09 4.94
C TYR A 62 0.06 7.57 4.84
N TYR A 63 -0.80 8.38 4.24
CA TYR A 63 -0.55 9.80 4.02
C TYR A 63 -0.52 10.59 5.33
N LYS A 64 -1.48 10.35 6.21
CA LYS A 64 -1.60 11.06 7.50
C LYS A 64 -0.71 10.49 8.59
N GLY A 65 -0.36 9.23 8.51
CA GLY A 65 0.25 8.48 9.61
C GLY A 65 -0.80 7.92 10.56
N TRP A 66 -0.44 6.90 11.31
CA TRP A 66 -1.39 6.20 12.19
C TRP A 66 -2.00 7.12 13.27
N GLY A 67 -1.19 8.01 13.83
CA GLY A 67 -1.65 8.92 14.90
C GLY A 67 -2.56 10.03 14.43
N ASP A 68 -2.39 10.49 13.18
CA ASP A 68 -3.16 11.61 12.63
C ASP A 68 -4.28 11.17 11.68
N TYR A 69 -4.42 9.87 11.47
CA TYR A 69 -5.47 9.34 10.58
C TYR A 69 -6.86 9.83 10.97
N LYS A 70 -7.16 9.91 12.26
CA LYS A 70 -8.47 10.34 12.77
C LYS A 70 -8.88 11.74 12.28
N ASN A 71 -7.91 12.56 11.86
CA ASN A 71 -8.14 13.93 11.40
C ASN A 71 -8.25 14.04 9.87
N TYR A 72 -8.33 12.92 9.14
CA TYR A 72 -8.27 12.95 7.67
C TYR A 72 -9.38 13.77 7.03
N LYS A 73 -10.56 13.84 7.66
CA LYS A 73 -11.71 14.56 7.09
C LYS A 73 -11.45 16.05 6.94
N LYS A 74 -10.53 16.61 7.70
CA LYS A 74 -10.13 18.01 7.63
C LYS A 74 -9.07 18.27 6.55
N ASP A 75 -8.51 17.22 5.98
CA ASP A 75 -7.42 17.33 5.00
C ASP A 75 -7.95 17.07 3.59
N LYS A 76 -8.29 18.16 2.90
CA LYS A 76 -8.88 18.09 1.55
C LYS A 76 -7.94 17.45 0.53
N LYS A 77 -6.64 17.72 0.62
CA LYS A 77 -5.65 17.12 -0.29
C LYS A 77 -5.57 15.62 -0.09
N ALA A 78 -5.52 15.19 1.17
CA ALA A 78 -5.49 13.77 1.49
C ALA A 78 -6.70 13.04 0.89
N ILE A 79 -7.88 13.62 1.03
CA ILE A 79 -9.13 13.05 0.49
C ILE A 79 -9.08 12.94 -1.04
N ILE A 80 -8.62 14.00 -1.72
CA ILE A 80 -8.50 14.01 -3.19
C ILE A 80 -7.55 12.90 -3.65
N TYR A 81 -6.38 12.82 -3.03
CA TYR A 81 -5.40 11.78 -3.38
C TYR A 81 -5.91 10.38 -3.07
N ALA A 82 -6.61 10.21 -1.94
CA ALA A 82 -7.17 8.92 -1.56
C ALA A 82 -8.24 8.44 -2.56
N LYS A 83 -9.06 9.36 -3.08
CA LYS A 83 -10.04 9.04 -4.12
C LYS A 83 -9.36 8.59 -5.41
N SER A 84 -8.28 9.27 -5.81
CA SER A 84 -7.50 8.89 -6.99
C SER A 84 -6.89 7.49 -6.81
N VAL A 85 -6.35 7.20 -5.64
CA VAL A 85 -5.78 5.88 -5.34
C VAL A 85 -6.85 4.80 -5.38
N LYS A 86 -8.04 5.09 -4.84
CA LYS A 86 -9.18 4.16 -4.88
C LYS A 86 -9.57 3.84 -6.32
N ASP A 87 -9.66 4.85 -7.18
CA ASP A 87 -10.01 4.67 -8.59
C ASP A 87 -8.96 3.84 -9.32
N LEU A 88 -7.68 4.12 -9.09
CA LEU A 88 -6.58 3.33 -9.64
C LEU A 88 -6.63 1.88 -9.17
N ALA A 89 -6.87 1.66 -7.87
CA ALA A 89 -6.96 0.32 -7.32
C ALA A 89 -8.10 -0.47 -7.96
N ASN A 90 -9.24 0.17 -8.17
CA ASN A 90 -10.38 -0.46 -8.85
C ASN A 90 -10.05 -0.80 -10.31
N THR A 91 -9.37 0.09 -11.02
CA THR A 91 -8.92 -0.13 -12.39
C THR A 91 -7.97 -1.32 -12.46
N TYR A 92 -6.96 -1.36 -11.61
CA TYR A 92 -6.00 -2.47 -11.59
C TYR A 92 -6.65 -3.79 -11.21
N ARG A 93 -7.63 -3.76 -10.29
CA ARG A 93 -8.38 -4.97 -9.90
C ARG A 93 -9.16 -5.53 -11.08
N LYS A 94 -9.80 -4.68 -11.88
CA LYS A 94 -10.51 -5.09 -13.09
C LYS A 94 -9.55 -5.65 -14.13
N GLN A 95 -8.42 -4.99 -14.35
CA GLN A 95 -7.39 -5.46 -15.29
C GLN A 95 -6.83 -6.81 -14.85
N LEU A 96 -6.57 -6.97 -13.55
CA LEU A 96 -6.06 -8.22 -13.01
C LEU A 96 -7.07 -9.36 -13.20
N THR A 97 -8.35 -9.09 -12.99
CA THR A 97 -9.42 -10.07 -13.19
C THR A 97 -9.48 -10.53 -14.64
N ILE A 98 -9.39 -9.60 -15.60
CA ILE A 98 -9.38 -9.91 -17.03
C ILE A 98 -8.14 -10.73 -17.38
N CYS A 99 -6.98 -10.33 -16.90
CA CYS A 99 -5.72 -11.02 -17.13
C CYS A 99 -5.78 -12.45 -16.57
N GLN A 100 -6.33 -12.62 -15.39
CA GLN A 100 -6.50 -13.92 -14.74
C GLN A 100 -7.38 -14.84 -15.59
N LYS A 101 -8.50 -14.33 -16.10
CA LYS A 101 -9.40 -15.09 -16.98
C LYS A 101 -8.70 -15.50 -18.26
N ASN A 102 -7.93 -14.60 -18.86
CA ASN A 102 -7.19 -14.88 -20.09
C ASN A 102 -6.10 -15.94 -19.86
N LEU A 103 -5.40 -15.86 -18.74
CA LEU A 103 -4.40 -16.87 -18.37
C LEU A 103 -5.04 -18.24 -18.18
N ASN A 104 -6.16 -18.31 -17.49
CA ASN A 104 -6.90 -19.56 -17.27
C ASN A 104 -7.39 -20.14 -18.59
N LYS A 105 -7.88 -19.29 -19.49
CA LYS A 105 -8.34 -19.69 -20.81
C LYS A 105 -7.20 -20.27 -21.65
N ASN A 106 -6.05 -19.60 -21.67
CA ASN A 106 -4.87 -20.04 -22.41
C ASN A 106 -4.30 -21.35 -21.86
N LYS A 107 -4.42 -21.56 -20.55
CA LYS A 107 -3.98 -22.79 -19.89
C LYS A 107 -4.62 -24.05 -20.50
N TYR A 108 -5.85 -23.93 -20.98
CA TYR A 108 -6.57 -25.05 -21.59
C TYR A 108 -6.34 -25.15 -23.11
N ILE A 109 -5.83 -24.12 -23.74
CA ILE A 109 -5.60 -24.09 -25.19
C ILE A 109 -4.24 -24.66 -25.59
N ILE A 110 -3.25 -24.55 -24.71
CA ILE A 110 -1.87 -24.96 -24.97
C ILE A 110 -1.72 -26.50 -25.00
N PHE A 111 -2.70 -27.19 -24.51
CA PHE A 111 -2.71 -28.67 -24.46
C PHE A 111 -3.84 -29.26 -25.28
#